data_354bf0f64ae8722b0215ff5742f24279
#
_entry.id   354bf0f64ae8722b0215ff5742f24279
#
_cell.length_a   1.000
_cell.length_b   1.000
_cell.length_c   1.000
_cell.angle_alpha   90.00
_cell.angle_beta   90.00
_cell.angle_gamma   90.00
#
_symmetry.space_group_name_H-M   'P 1'
#
loop_
_entity.id
_entity.type
_entity.pdbx_description
1 polymer ?
#
loop_
_entity_poly.entity_id
_entity_poly.type
_entity_poly.pdbx_seq_one_letter_code
_entity_poly.pdbx_strand_id
1 'polypeptide(L)'
;MPTLDDFRKDIDRVDEVIVRLLNQRAKYAIEIGEIKGTLGLPIYAPEREKDVLHHVEKTCEGPLDASSMRRLFERIIDESRGVERRAAKHEERTTEND
;
A
#
# COMPACT_ATOMS: atom_id res chain seq x y z
N MET A 1 -36.19 6.99 -6.91
CA MET A 1 -34.92 7.62 -7.29
C MET A 1 -33.95 7.57 -6.11
N PRO A 2 -32.68 7.23 -6.33
CA PRO A 2 -31.70 7.26 -5.24
C PRO A 2 -31.55 8.67 -4.67
N THR A 3 -31.37 8.76 -3.37
CA THR A 3 -31.17 10.03 -2.67
C THR A 3 -29.69 10.24 -2.37
N LEU A 4 -29.34 11.44 -1.93
CA LEU A 4 -28.00 11.76 -1.45
C LEU A 4 -27.58 10.78 -0.33
N ASP A 5 -28.52 10.46 0.55
CA ASP A 5 -28.28 9.54 1.67
C ASP A 5 -27.99 8.12 1.20
N ASP A 6 -28.69 7.68 0.16
CA ASP A 6 -28.46 6.36 -0.46
C ASP A 6 -27.05 6.26 -1.03
N PHE A 7 -26.59 7.29 -1.72
CA PHE A 7 -25.23 7.32 -2.27
C PHE A 7 -24.16 7.37 -1.19
N ARG A 8 -24.42 8.09 -0.10
CA ARG A 8 -23.50 8.12 1.04
C ARG A 8 -23.33 6.76 1.69
N LYS A 9 -24.42 6.01 1.81
CA LYS A 9 -24.37 4.62 2.31
C LYS A 9 -23.57 3.72 1.38
N ASP A 10 -23.71 3.90 0.07
CA ASP A 10 -22.93 3.14 -0.91
C ASP A 10 -21.45 3.48 -0.81
N ILE A 11 -21.11 4.76 -0.63
CA ILE A 11 -19.73 5.20 -0.41
C ILE A 11 -19.15 4.57 0.85
N ASP A 12 -19.92 4.53 1.94
CA ASP A 12 -19.47 3.92 3.20
C ASP A 12 -19.09 2.45 3.00
N ARG A 13 -19.85 1.71 2.20
CA ARG A 13 -19.55 0.32 1.87
C ARG A 13 -18.27 0.19 1.05
N VAL A 14 -18.08 1.08 0.08
CA VAL A 14 -16.87 1.11 -0.73
C VAL A 14 -15.66 1.42 0.16
N ASP A 15 -15.78 2.39 1.06
CA ASP A 15 -14.71 2.76 1.99
C ASP A 15 -14.29 1.58 2.87
N GLU A 16 -15.26 0.80 3.36
CA GLU A 16 -14.98 -0.41 4.14
C GLU A 16 -14.14 -1.41 3.34
N VAL A 17 -14.45 -1.58 2.05
CA VAL A 17 -13.68 -2.46 1.16
C VAL A 17 -12.27 -1.92 0.96
N ILE A 18 -12.13 -0.62 0.76
CA ILE A 18 -10.81 0.03 0.60
C ILE A 18 -9.96 -0.20 1.85
N VAL A 19 -10.53 -0.01 3.04
CA VAL A 19 -9.82 -0.26 4.31
C VAL A 19 -9.32 -1.70 4.38
N ARG A 20 -10.16 -2.67 4.05
CA ARG A 20 -9.76 -4.08 4.05
C ARG A 20 -8.65 -4.37 3.05
N LEU A 21 -8.74 -3.83 1.85
CA LEU A 21 -7.72 -4.04 0.81
C LEU A 21 -6.39 -3.38 1.16
N LEU A 22 -6.42 -2.18 1.72
CA LEU A 22 -5.21 -1.49 2.18
C LEU A 22 -4.52 -2.28 3.30
N ASN A 23 -5.29 -2.86 4.22
CA ASN A 23 -4.74 -3.70 5.28
C ASN A 23 -4.20 -5.03 4.74
N GLN A 24 -4.85 -5.60 3.73
CA GLN A 24 -4.33 -6.78 3.04
C GLN A 24 -2.96 -6.47 2.40
N ARG A 25 -2.86 -5.33 1.72
CA ARG A 25 -1.60 -4.87 1.13
C ARG A 25 -0.53 -4.65 2.19
N ALA A 26 -0.90 -4.08 3.34
CA ALA A 26 0.01 -3.86 4.47
C ALA A 26 0.55 -5.18 5.04
N LYS A 27 -0.26 -6.22 5.08
CA LYS A 27 0.20 -7.56 5.51
C LYS A 27 1.31 -8.09 4.60
N TYR A 28 1.18 -7.91 3.29
CA TYR A 28 2.25 -8.26 2.35
C TYR A 28 3.49 -7.40 2.57
N ALA A 29 3.31 -6.11 2.86
CA ALA A 29 4.43 -5.22 3.15
C ALA A 29 5.20 -5.64 4.41
N ILE A 30 4.51 -6.15 5.42
CA ILE A 30 5.15 -6.72 6.62
C ILE A 30 6.06 -7.89 6.22
N GLU A 31 5.54 -8.82 5.43
CA GLU A 31 6.31 -9.99 4.98
C GLU A 31 7.53 -9.58 4.15
N ILE A 32 7.35 -8.62 3.25
CA ILE A 32 8.45 -8.08 2.43
C ILE A 32 9.50 -7.43 3.35
N GLY A 33 9.06 -6.65 4.33
CA GLY A 33 9.96 -6.02 5.30
C GLY A 33 10.77 -7.04 6.09
N GLU A 34 10.14 -8.12 6.53
CA GLU A 34 10.82 -9.22 7.24
C GLU A 34 11.89 -9.86 6.36
N ILE A 35 11.58 -10.13 5.09
CA ILE A 35 12.54 -10.67 4.12
C ILE A 35 13.72 -9.71 3.93
N LYS A 36 13.44 -8.43 3.72
CA LYS A 36 14.48 -7.40 3.55
C LYS A 36 15.37 -7.30 4.79
N GLY A 37 14.76 -7.35 5.98
CA GLY A 37 15.50 -7.34 7.24
C GLY A 37 16.42 -8.54 7.38
N THR A 38 15.95 -9.73 7.06
CA THR A 38 16.72 -10.96 7.10
C THR A 38 17.88 -10.94 6.09
N LEU A 39 17.63 -10.45 4.87
CA LEU A 39 18.61 -10.45 3.80
C LEU A 39 19.49 -9.19 3.76
N GLY A 40 19.23 -8.23 4.63
CA GLY A 40 19.98 -6.95 4.62
C GLY A 40 19.73 -6.12 3.39
N LEU A 41 18.53 -6.22 2.78
CA LEU A 41 18.18 -5.44 1.60
C LEU A 41 17.63 -4.07 1.98
N PRO A 42 17.84 -3.04 1.13
CA PRO A 42 17.30 -1.71 1.41
C PRO A 42 15.78 -1.70 1.31
N ILE A 43 15.14 -0.92 2.18
CA ILE A 43 13.69 -0.71 2.14
C ILE A 43 13.29 0.05 0.89
N TYR A 44 14.01 1.13 0.57
CA TYR A 44 13.71 1.95 -0.60
C TYR A 44 14.10 1.20 -1.88
N ALA A 45 13.10 0.98 -2.74
CA ALA A 45 13.27 0.28 -4.01
C ALA A 45 12.67 1.15 -5.13
N PRO A 46 13.40 2.19 -5.62
CA PRO A 46 12.84 3.17 -6.56
C PRO A 46 12.34 2.57 -7.87
N GLU A 47 12.99 1.54 -8.39
CA GLU A 47 12.54 0.90 -9.62
C GLU A 47 11.21 0.18 -9.42
N ARG A 48 11.04 -0.50 -8.30
CA ARG A 48 9.77 -1.14 -7.95
C ARG A 48 8.65 -0.11 -7.78
N GLU A 49 8.95 1.02 -7.12
CA GLU A 49 7.96 2.09 -6.92
C GLU A 49 7.49 2.67 -8.25
N LYS A 50 8.40 2.87 -9.20
CA LYS A 50 8.06 3.30 -10.57
C LYS A 50 7.14 2.29 -11.26
N ASP A 51 7.44 1.00 -11.13
CA ASP A 51 6.64 -0.07 -11.72
C ASP A 51 5.22 -0.08 -11.15
N VAL A 52 5.08 0.09 -9.84
CA VAL A 52 3.77 0.15 -9.18
C VAL A 52 2.97 1.35 -9.70
N LEU A 53 3.57 2.54 -9.75
CA LEU A 53 2.89 3.75 -10.22
C LEU A 53 2.49 3.62 -11.69
N HIS A 54 3.36 3.09 -12.53
CA HIS A 54 3.05 2.85 -13.94
C HIS A 54 1.88 1.86 -14.09
N HIS A 55 1.91 0.78 -13.31
CA HIS A 55 0.86 -0.24 -13.33
C HIS A 55 -0.50 0.34 -12.94
N VAL A 56 -0.59 1.14 -11.87
CA VAL A 56 -1.87 1.69 -11.42
C VAL A 56 -2.40 2.74 -12.39
N GLU A 57 -1.52 3.54 -13.00
CA GLU A 57 -1.93 4.49 -14.04
C GLU A 57 -2.52 3.76 -15.24
N LYS A 58 -1.86 2.70 -15.69
CA LYS A 58 -2.30 1.88 -16.82
C LYS A 58 -3.60 1.14 -16.54
N THR A 59 -3.80 0.69 -15.31
CA THR A 59 -4.98 -0.06 -14.87
C THR A 59 -6.19 0.85 -14.64
N CYS A 60 -5.95 2.14 -14.42
CA CYS A 60 -7.00 3.10 -14.09
C CYS A 60 -7.92 3.35 -15.30
N GLU A 61 -9.19 2.96 -15.16
CA GLU A 61 -10.20 3.10 -16.24
C GLU A 61 -11.10 4.31 -16.05
N GLY A 62 -10.90 5.07 -14.96
CA GLY A 62 -11.79 6.19 -14.64
C GLY A 62 -12.99 5.74 -13.81
N PRO A 63 -13.81 6.70 -13.35
CA PRO A 63 -13.79 8.14 -13.62
C PRO A 63 -12.64 8.95 -13.00
N LEU A 64 -11.83 8.38 -12.08
CA LEU A 64 -10.61 9.04 -11.62
C LEU A 64 -9.59 9.05 -12.76
N ASP A 65 -8.91 10.18 -12.96
CA ASP A 65 -7.85 10.22 -13.95
C ASP A 65 -6.58 9.53 -13.44
N ALA A 66 -5.69 9.19 -14.35
CA ALA A 66 -4.46 8.46 -14.04
C ALA A 66 -3.55 9.24 -13.08
N SER A 67 -3.50 10.57 -13.20
CA SER A 67 -2.66 11.38 -12.32
C SER A 67 -3.20 11.43 -10.88
N SER A 68 -4.52 11.43 -10.70
CA SER A 68 -5.13 11.33 -9.37
C SER A 68 -4.83 9.97 -8.74
N MET A 69 -4.94 8.90 -9.52
CA MET A 69 -4.63 7.55 -9.06
C MET A 69 -3.17 7.44 -8.65
N ARG A 70 -2.26 8.03 -9.44
CA ARG A 70 -0.84 8.09 -9.13
C ARG A 70 -0.60 8.74 -7.77
N ARG A 71 -1.21 9.91 -7.51
CA ARG A 71 -1.04 10.62 -6.23
C ARG A 71 -1.51 9.79 -5.04
N LEU A 72 -2.63 9.09 -5.18
CA LEU A 72 -3.15 8.22 -4.12
C LEU A 72 -2.15 7.08 -3.83
N PHE A 73 -1.61 6.45 -4.88
CA PHE A 73 -0.66 5.36 -4.72
C PHE A 73 0.71 5.82 -4.24
N GLU A 74 1.12 7.05 -4.52
CA GLU A 74 2.34 7.62 -3.92
C GLU A 74 2.22 7.61 -2.39
N ARG A 75 1.04 7.97 -1.86
CA ARG A 75 0.78 7.93 -0.42
C ARG A 75 0.75 6.49 0.12
N ILE A 76 0.10 5.58 -0.61
CA ILE A 76 0.04 4.16 -0.24
C ILE A 76 1.46 3.58 -0.18
N ILE A 77 2.30 3.90 -1.15
CA ILE A 77 3.69 3.46 -1.20
C ILE A 77 4.48 4.00 -0.01
N ASP A 78 4.32 5.27 0.33
CA ASP A 78 4.96 5.89 1.49
C ASP A 78 4.60 5.16 2.78
N GLU A 79 3.32 4.86 2.99
CA GLU A 79 2.86 4.12 4.16
C GLU A 79 3.41 2.69 4.17
N SER A 80 3.48 2.05 3.00
CA SER A 80 4.06 0.71 2.86
C SER A 80 5.53 0.67 3.25
N ARG A 81 6.31 1.69 2.85
CA ARG A 81 7.73 1.77 3.25
C ARG A 81 7.87 1.85 4.77
N GLY A 82 7.00 2.59 5.44
CA GLY A 82 6.97 2.66 6.90
C GLY A 82 6.70 1.31 7.54
N VAL A 83 5.74 0.56 7.00
CA VAL A 83 5.40 -0.79 7.45
C VAL A 83 6.59 -1.74 7.26
N GLU A 84 7.22 -1.74 6.08
CA GLU A 84 8.39 -2.55 5.77
C GLU A 84 9.55 -2.24 6.72
N ARG A 85 9.80 -0.95 6.98
CA ARG A 85 10.89 -0.51 7.85
C ARG A 85 10.73 -1.03 9.27
N ARG A 86 9.52 -0.95 9.82
CA ARG A 86 9.23 -1.46 11.16
C ARG A 86 9.39 -2.97 11.22
N ALA A 87 8.92 -3.69 10.21
CA ALA A 87 9.07 -5.13 10.12
C ALA A 87 10.53 -5.55 9.97
N ALA A 88 11.32 -4.84 9.17
CA ALA A 88 12.75 -5.09 8.99
C ALA A 88 13.53 -4.90 10.29
N LYS A 89 13.22 -3.85 11.05
CA LYS A 89 13.85 -3.58 12.35
C LYS A 89 13.54 -4.68 13.37
N HIS A 90 12.33 -5.19 13.36
CA HIS A 90 11.92 -6.29 14.24
C HIS A 90 12.74 -7.54 13.94
N GLU A 91 12.94 -7.88 12.69
CA GLU A 91 13.75 -9.02 12.25
C GLU A 91 15.22 -8.86 12.62
N GLU A 92 15.79 -7.66 12.43
CA GLU A 92 17.16 -7.36 12.85
C GLU A 92 17.36 -7.59 14.35
N ARG A 93 16.42 -7.12 15.18
CA ARG A 93 16.48 -7.30 16.64
C ARG A 93 16.40 -8.76 17.03
N THR A 94 15.53 -9.52 16.37
CA THR A 94 15.39 -10.96 16.62
C THR A 94 16.68 -11.70 16.27
N THR A 95 17.31 -11.34 15.15
CA THR A 95 18.56 -11.92 14.68
C THR A 95 19.73 -11.59 15.65
N GLU A 96 19.79 -10.34 16.13
CA GLU A 96 20.83 -9.89 17.06
C GLU A 96 20.75 -10.57 18.43
N ASN A 97 19.58 -10.97 18.85
CA ASN A 97 19.35 -11.60 20.15
C ASN A 97 19.57 -13.12 20.14
N ASP A 98 19.74 -13.69 18.98
CA ASP A 98 20.09 -15.10 18.83
C ASP A 98 21.61 -15.30 18.91
#